data_b67a1338978c572bb06015f4e3280b05
#
_entry.id   b67a1338978c572bb06015f4e3280b05
#
_cell.length_a   1.000
_cell.length_b   1.000
_cell.length_c   1.000
_cell.angle_alpha   90.00
_cell.angle_beta   90.00
_cell.angle_gamma   90.00
#
_symmetry.space_group_name_H-M   'P 1'
#
loop_
_entity.id
_entity.type
_entity.pdbx_description
1 polymer ?
#
loop_
_entity_poly.entity_id
_entity_poly.type
_entity_poly.pdbx_seq_one_letter_code
_entity_poly.pdbx_strand_id
1 'polypeptide(L)'
;MGYRHTKDGRLVIEPEEAKTERFIFLAFIQGYNYDQIAAVLTQKKRSTLRGRQEWNGMMVANIMKNERRWGDLEARKSIVVDYKLGKVTKNNGNRCSAYVPEHHEAIVSPEIARAAHLVASSSKKCGVQDIVVIRQGALKGFVGIHPNWSGINAESIRSLCLSTYLPEEVMKLNDIA
;
A
#
# COMPACT_ATOMS: atom_id res chain seq x y z
N MET A 1 11.87 -3.77 5.58
CA MET A 1 11.77 -2.38 5.11
C MET A 1 10.76 -1.69 6.00
N GLY A 2 10.94 -0.41 6.27
CA GLY A 2 10.07 0.39 7.12
C GLY A 2 10.30 0.25 8.63
N TYR A 3 10.81 -0.86 9.07
CA TYR A 3 11.09 -1.14 10.48
C TYR A 3 12.46 -1.74 10.69
N ARG A 4 13.04 -1.40 11.83
CA ARG A 4 14.23 -2.07 12.39
C ARG A 4 13.89 -2.73 13.72
N HIS A 5 14.59 -3.81 14.05
CA HIS A 5 14.49 -4.44 15.36
C HIS A 5 15.42 -3.74 16.35
N THR A 6 14.91 -3.42 17.52
CA THR A 6 15.74 -3.03 18.67
C THR A 6 16.37 -4.27 19.30
N LYS A 7 17.34 -4.07 20.18
CA LYS A 7 17.97 -5.17 20.96
C LYS A 7 16.94 -5.95 21.79
N ASP A 8 15.87 -5.30 22.19
CA ASP A 8 14.76 -5.89 22.96
C ASP A 8 13.72 -6.59 22.08
N GLY A 9 13.98 -6.72 20.77
CA GLY A 9 13.08 -7.38 19.82
C GLY A 9 11.89 -6.54 19.36
N ARG A 10 11.77 -5.28 19.80
CA ARG A 10 10.67 -4.40 19.38
C ARG A 10 10.91 -3.87 17.96
N LEU A 11 9.80 -3.65 17.24
CA LEU A 11 9.82 -2.99 15.93
C LEU A 11 9.76 -1.47 16.11
N VAL A 12 10.72 -0.77 15.54
CA VAL A 12 10.76 0.70 15.53
C VAL A 12 10.79 1.17 14.08
N ILE A 13 10.05 2.22 13.79
CA ILE A 13 9.96 2.79 12.44
C ILE A 13 11.33 3.35 12.01
N GLU A 14 11.76 2.99 10.80
CA GLU A 14 12.91 3.60 10.13
C GLU A 14 12.40 4.74 9.24
N PRO A 15 12.69 6.03 9.58
CA PRO A 15 12.00 7.17 9.00
C PRO A 15 12.11 7.26 7.48
N GLU A 16 13.29 7.00 6.91
CA GLU A 16 13.49 7.12 5.46
C GLU A 16 12.79 6.01 4.66
N GLU A 17 12.79 4.79 5.19
CA GLU A 17 12.08 3.68 4.59
C GLU A 17 10.55 3.87 4.74
N ALA A 18 10.10 4.38 5.89
CA ALA A 18 8.70 4.66 6.15
C ALA A 18 8.12 5.73 5.20
N LYS A 19 8.89 6.76 4.85
CA LYS A 19 8.50 7.75 3.84
C LYS A 19 8.21 7.08 2.49
N THR A 20 9.07 6.15 2.08
CA THR A 20 8.90 5.41 0.83
C THR A 20 7.63 4.55 0.86
N GLU A 21 7.35 3.89 1.98
CA GLU A 21 6.15 3.06 2.13
C GLU A 21 4.87 3.90 2.16
N ARG A 22 4.85 5.03 2.87
CA ARG A 22 3.72 5.98 2.84
C ARG A 22 3.46 6.49 1.43
N PHE A 23 4.50 6.84 0.69
CA PHE A 23 4.38 7.25 -0.70
C PHE A 23 3.72 6.16 -1.56
N ILE A 24 4.11 4.89 -1.40
CA ILE A 24 3.51 3.77 -2.16
C ILE A 24 1.99 3.71 -1.96
N PHE A 25 1.52 3.74 -0.71
CA PHE A 25 0.09 3.68 -0.40
C PHE A 25 -0.68 4.88 -0.96
N LEU A 26 -0.15 6.09 -0.77
CA LEU A 26 -0.80 7.32 -1.23
C LEU A 26 -0.85 7.40 -2.75
N ALA A 27 0.25 7.10 -3.44
CA ALA A 27 0.29 7.08 -4.90
C ALA A 27 -0.70 6.05 -5.47
N PHE A 28 -0.82 4.87 -4.83
CA PHE A 28 -1.78 3.87 -5.27
C PHE A 28 -3.24 4.33 -5.11
N ILE A 29 -3.57 4.99 -3.99
CA ILE A 29 -4.91 5.58 -3.79
C ILE A 29 -5.20 6.68 -4.82
N GLN A 30 -4.17 7.42 -5.25
CA GLN A 30 -4.28 8.44 -6.30
C GLN A 30 -4.44 7.85 -7.72
N GLY A 31 -4.42 6.52 -7.86
CA GLY A 31 -4.68 5.84 -9.13
C GLY A 31 -3.44 5.38 -9.91
N TYR A 32 -2.22 5.56 -9.36
CA TYR A 32 -1.02 4.99 -9.97
C TYR A 32 -1.04 3.47 -9.84
N ASN A 33 -0.68 2.77 -10.90
CA ASN A 33 -0.50 1.32 -10.86
C ASN A 33 0.87 0.93 -10.25
N TYR A 34 1.04 -0.35 -9.91
CA TYR A 34 2.25 -0.84 -9.25
C TYR A 34 3.53 -0.58 -10.05
N ASP A 35 3.46 -0.69 -11.39
CA ASP A 35 4.64 -0.51 -12.26
C ASP A 35 4.99 0.97 -12.40
N GLN A 36 4.00 1.87 -12.45
CA GLN A 36 4.23 3.32 -12.43
C GLN A 36 4.88 3.76 -11.12
N ILE A 37 4.38 3.27 -9.98
CA ILE A 37 4.97 3.56 -8.66
C ILE A 37 6.41 3.04 -8.61
N ALA A 38 6.67 1.82 -9.09
CA ALA A 38 8.01 1.24 -9.14
C ALA A 38 8.96 2.07 -10.02
N ALA A 39 8.50 2.55 -11.18
CA ALA A 39 9.28 3.42 -12.07
C ALA A 39 9.68 4.73 -11.38
N VAL A 40 8.74 5.39 -10.68
CA VAL A 40 9.02 6.62 -9.92
C VAL A 40 10.03 6.37 -8.80
N LEU A 41 9.90 5.28 -8.04
CA LEU A 41 10.83 4.93 -6.96
C LEU A 41 12.24 4.64 -7.50
N THR A 42 12.35 3.98 -8.66
CA THR A 42 13.61 3.72 -9.35
C THR A 42 14.25 5.02 -9.83
N GLN A 43 13.47 5.90 -10.46
CA GLN A 43 13.94 7.21 -10.92
C GLN A 43 14.46 8.07 -9.75
N LYS A 44 13.77 8.03 -8.61
CA LYS A 44 14.17 8.73 -7.38
C LYS A 44 15.28 8.01 -6.60
N LYS A 45 15.83 6.92 -7.13
CA LYS A 45 16.90 6.12 -6.52
C LYS A 45 16.61 5.71 -5.08
N ARG A 46 15.34 5.44 -4.76
CA ARG A 46 14.96 4.98 -3.43
C ARG A 46 15.49 3.56 -3.20
N SER A 47 16.10 3.35 -2.05
CA SER A 47 16.65 2.04 -1.69
C SER A 47 15.54 1.02 -1.40
N THR A 48 15.68 -0.18 -1.95
CA THR A 48 14.87 -1.34 -1.57
C THR A 48 15.39 -1.95 -0.28
N LEU A 49 14.65 -2.90 0.31
CA LEU A 49 15.08 -3.66 1.51
C LEU A 49 16.49 -4.28 1.38
N ARG A 50 16.91 -4.62 0.16
CA ARG A 50 18.23 -5.22 -0.12
C ARG A 50 19.27 -4.19 -0.58
N GLY A 51 19.01 -2.91 -0.40
CA GLY A 51 19.91 -1.82 -0.82
C GLY A 51 19.99 -1.58 -2.33
N ARG A 52 19.18 -2.28 -3.15
CA ARG A 52 19.09 -2.00 -4.58
C ARG A 52 18.23 -0.77 -4.83
N GLN A 53 18.43 -0.10 -5.96
CA GLN A 53 17.64 1.06 -6.36
C GLN A 53 16.62 0.73 -7.46
N GLU A 54 16.60 -0.51 -7.92
CA GLU A 54 15.65 -0.98 -8.93
C GLU A 54 14.40 -1.56 -8.26
N TRP A 55 13.27 -0.98 -8.59
CA TRP A 55 11.95 -1.39 -8.12
C TRP A 55 11.17 -2.08 -9.24
N ASN A 56 10.30 -3.00 -8.88
CA ASN A 56 9.32 -3.59 -9.78
C ASN A 56 7.94 -3.61 -9.13
N GLY A 57 6.89 -3.76 -9.95
CA GLY A 57 5.51 -3.75 -9.47
C GLY A 57 5.20 -4.82 -8.44
N MET A 58 5.87 -5.99 -8.50
CA MET A 58 5.70 -7.07 -7.52
C MET A 58 6.20 -6.67 -6.14
N MET A 59 7.31 -5.92 -6.03
CA MET A 59 7.82 -5.40 -4.76
C MET A 59 6.82 -4.43 -4.14
N VAL A 60 6.25 -3.54 -4.93
CA VAL A 60 5.21 -2.59 -4.50
C VAL A 60 3.97 -3.34 -4.02
N ALA A 61 3.47 -4.30 -4.79
CA ALA A 61 2.33 -5.12 -4.42
C ALA A 61 2.55 -5.91 -3.12
N ASN A 62 3.76 -6.43 -2.89
CA ASN A 62 4.10 -7.16 -1.66
C ASN A 62 4.14 -6.24 -0.43
N ILE A 63 4.61 -5.00 -0.59
CA ILE A 63 4.57 -4.01 0.50
C ILE A 63 3.11 -3.71 0.86
N MET A 64 2.25 -3.49 -0.11
CA MET A 64 0.85 -3.16 0.11
C MET A 64 0.03 -4.30 0.74
N LYS A 65 0.44 -5.55 0.54
CA LYS A 65 -0.23 -6.72 1.13
C LYS A 65 0.23 -7.05 2.55
N ASN A 66 1.28 -6.40 3.03
CA ASN A 66 1.90 -6.77 4.29
C ASN A 66 1.25 -6.02 5.46
N GLU A 67 0.56 -6.74 6.34
CA GLU A 67 -0.17 -6.21 7.50
C GLU A 67 0.69 -5.42 8.49
N ARG A 68 1.99 -5.66 8.52
CA ARG A 68 2.90 -4.91 9.39
C ARG A 68 2.92 -3.41 9.09
N ARG A 69 2.46 -3.00 7.89
CA ARG A 69 2.46 -1.57 7.50
C ARG A 69 1.45 -0.74 8.26
N TRP A 70 0.36 -1.36 8.69
CA TRP A 70 -0.67 -0.72 9.51
C TRP A 70 -0.68 -1.19 10.97
N GLY A 71 0.46 -1.73 11.44
CA GLY A 71 0.68 -2.02 12.85
C GLY A 71 0.31 -3.42 13.30
N ASP A 72 -0.27 -4.25 12.45
CA ASP A 72 -0.70 -5.60 12.77
C ASP A 72 0.40 -6.63 12.56
N LEU A 73 0.22 -7.79 13.17
CA LEU A 73 1.14 -8.92 13.01
C LEU A 73 0.35 -10.22 12.79
N GLU A 74 0.59 -10.86 11.65
CA GLU A 74 0.12 -12.21 11.39
C GLU A 74 1.27 -13.20 11.54
N ALA A 75 1.18 -14.06 12.54
CA ALA A 75 2.15 -15.12 12.81
C ALA A 75 1.75 -16.43 12.12
N ARG A 76 2.76 -17.28 11.83
CA ARG A 76 2.56 -18.60 11.22
C ARG A 76 1.92 -18.59 9.83
N LYS A 77 2.28 -17.60 9.00
CA LYS A 77 1.87 -17.55 7.58
C LYS A 77 2.38 -18.73 6.76
N SER A 78 3.44 -19.37 7.19
CA SER A 78 4.04 -20.51 6.53
C SER A 78 4.32 -21.65 7.51
N ILE A 79 4.33 -22.87 7.01
CA ILE A 79 4.61 -24.09 7.76
C ILE A 79 5.72 -24.88 7.06
N VAL A 80 6.56 -25.50 7.85
CA VAL A 80 7.53 -26.48 7.35
C VAL A 80 6.79 -27.81 7.18
N VAL A 81 6.66 -28.27 5.94
CA VAL A 81 5.98 -29.52 5.61
C VAL A 81 6.95 -30.71 5.72
N ASP A 82 8.19 -30.49 5.33
CA ASP A 82 9.24 -31.49 5.45
C ASP A 82 10.44 -30.85 6.10
N TYR A 83 10.74 -31.29 7.33
CA TYR A 83 11.86 -30.77 8.11
C TYR A 83 13.21 -31.19 7.52
N LYS A 84 13.30 -32.41 6.95
CA LYS A 84 14.55 -32.92 6.37
C LYS A 84 14.94 -32.20 5.09
N LEU A 85 13.94 -31.90 4.26
CA LEU A 85 14.13 -31.18 3.00
C LEU A 85 14.01 -29.66 3.13
N GLY A 86 13.67 -29.14 4.33
CA GLY A 86 13.43 -27.72 4.54
C GLY A 86 12.27 -27.15 3.72
N LYS A 87 11.33 -27.99 3.26
CA LYS A 87 10.24 -27.59 2.39
C LYS A 87 9.22 -26.78 3.18
N VAL A 88 9.09 -25.49 2.81
CA VAL A 88 8.15 -24.55 3.42
C VAL A 88 6.99 -24.29 2.46
N THR A 89 5.76 -24.33 2.98
CA THR A 89 4.55 -23.99 2.23
C THR A 89 3.74 -22.91 2.96
N LYS A 90 2.86 -22.22 2.23
CA LYS A 90 1.93 -21.28 2.83
C LYS A 90 0.99 -22.04 3.77
N ASN A 91 0.70 -21.48 4.94
CA ASN A 91 -0.30 -22.01 5.86
C ASN A 91 -1.71 -21.69 5.33
N ASN A 92 -2.37 -22.66 4.77
CA ASN A 92 -3.73 -22.56 4.25
C ASN A 92 -4.78 -23.07 5.27
N GLY A 93 -4.55 -22.82 6.57
CA GLY A 93 -5.42 -23.30 7.65
C GLY A 93 -4.97 -24.63 8.27
N ASN A 94 -3.87 -25.23 7.82
CA ASN A 94 -3.35 -26.50 8.35
C ASN A 94 -2.81 -26.38 9.79
N ARG A 95 -2.46 -25.18 10.23
CA ARG A 95 -2.08 -24.85 11.61
C ARG A 95 -2.72 -23.53 12.01
N CYS A 96 -3.04 -23.38 13.29
CA CYS A 96 -3.54 -22.12 13.82
C CYS A 96 -2.58 -20.98 13.48
N SER A 97 -3.06 -19.97 12.75
CA SER A 97 -2.40 -18.67 12.62
C SER A 97 -2.84 -17.79 13.77
N ALA A 98 -1.97 -16.92 14.22
CA ALA A 98 -2.31 -15.90 15.21
C ALA A 98 -2.24 -14.54 14.53
N TYR A 99 -3.30 -13.77 14.65
CA TYR A 99 -3.37 -12.38 14.21
C TYR A 99 -3.43 -11.48 15.43
N VAL A 100 -2.49 -10.55 15.54
CA VAL A 100 -2.37 -9.61 16.64
C VAL A 100 -2.54 -8.20 16.06
N PRO A 101 -3.70 -7.56 16.29
CA PRO A 101 -3.89 -6.18 15.88
C PRO A 101 -3.06 -5.25 16.77
N GLU A 102 -2.69 -4.09 16.23
CA GLU A 102 -1.97 -3.02 16.96
C GLU A 102 -0.71 -3.51 17.70
N HIS A 103 0.01 -4.46 17.09
CA HIS A 103 1.21 -5.05 17.69
C HIS A 103 2.36 -4.04 17.81
N HIS A 104 2.44 -3.09 16.89
CA HIS A 104 3.51 -2.09 16.81
C HIS A 104 3.02 -0.81 16.16
N GLU A 105 3.82 0.25 16.25
CA GLU A 105 3.51 1.54 15.64
C GLU A 105 3.31 1.40 14.12
N ALA A 106 2.21 1.92 13.60
CA ALA A 106 1.85 1.84 12.19
C ALA A 106 2.63 2.87 11.35
N ILE A 107 3.19 2.45 10.21
CA ILE A 107 3.75 3.37 9.22
C ILE A 107 2.64 4.10 8.47
N VAL A 108 1.57 3.37 8.16
CA VAL A 108 0.39 3.86 7.44
C VAL A 108 -0.83 3.59 8.32
N SER A 109 -1.72 4.56 8.43
CA SER A 109 -2.92 4.35 9.25
C SER A 109 -3.78 3.18 8.70
N PRO A 110 -4.48 2.44 9.56
CA PRO A 110 -5.35 1.34 9.13
C PRO A 110 -6.42 1.77 8.13
N GLU A 111 -6.88 3.02 8.19
CA GLU A 111 -7.86 3.60 7.24
C GLU A 111 -7.27 3.71 5.84
N ILE A 112 -6.05 4.24 5.71
CA ILE A 112 -5.34 4.35 4.42
C ILE A 112 -5.07 2.97 3.84
N ALA A 113 -4.65 2.01 4.66
CA ALA A 113 -4.42 0.63 4.22
C ALA A 113 -5.72 -0.01 3.71
N ARG A 114 -6.83 0.14 4.44
CA ARG A 114 -8.16 -0.33 4.02
C ARG A 114 -8.61 0.32 2.71
N ALA A 115 -8.42 1.62 2.58
CA ALA A 115 -8.74 2.35 1.35
C ALA A 115 -7.97 1.79 0.15
N ALA A 116 -6.66 1.61 0.29
CA ALA A 116 -5.83 1.04 -0.78
C ALA A 116 -6.27 -0.38 -1.16
N HIS A 117 -6.66 -1.21 -0.19
CA HIS A 117 -7.16 -2.56 -0.46
C HIS A 117 -8.54 -2.55 -1.13
N LEU A 118 -9.41 -1.60 -0.81
CA LEU A 118 -10.70 -1.43 -1.49
C LEU A 118 -10.50 -1.03 -2.95
N VAL A 119 -9.59 -0.09 -3.23
CA VAL A 119 -9.20 0.28 -4.60
C VAL A 119 -8.66 -0.93 -5.35
N ALA A 120 -7.75 -1.70 -4.74
CA ALA A 120 -7.18 -2.91 -5.34
C ALA A 120 -8.22 -4.01 -5.63
N SER A 121 -9.25 -4.13 -4.80
CA SER A 121 -10.31 -5.13 -4.97
C SER A 121 -11.38 -4.69 -5.99
N SER A 122 -11.68 -3.40 -6.06
CA SER A 122 -12.66 -2.86 -7.01
C SER A 122 -12.16 -2.92 -8.44
N SER A 123 -10.86 -2.72 -8.69
CA SER A 123 -10.26 -2.86 -10.03
C SER A 123 -10.41 -4.26 -10.64
N LYS A 124 -10.61 -5.30 -9.83
CA LYS A 124 -10.83 -6.68 -10.29
C LYS A 124 -12.28 -6.98 -10.69
N LYS A 125 -13.23 -6.17 -10.23
CA LYS A 125 -14.67 -6.38 -10.43
C LYS A 125 -15.28 -5.41 -11.45
N CYS A 126 -14.51 -4.42 -11.90
CA CYS A 126 -15.06 -3.35 -12.70
C CYS A 126 -15.14 -3.72 -14.18
N GLY A 127 -16.31 -4.20 -14.57
CA GLY A 127 -16.70 -4.26 -15.98
C GLY A 127 -17.45 -3.02 -16.45
N VAL A 128 -17.83 -2.04 -15.59
CA VAL A 128 -18.76 -0.99 -16.00
C VAL A 128 -18.64 0.37 -15.33
N GLN A 129 -17.91 0.54 -14.23
CA GLN A 129 -17.82 1.87 -13.60
C GLN A 129 -16.38 2.33 -13.47
N ASP A 130 -15.99 3.17 -14.40
CA ASP A 130 -14.66 3.79 -14.44
C ASP A 130 -14.48 4.88 -13.38
N ILE A 131 -15.55 5.31 -12.72
CA ILE A 131 -15.57 6.32 -11.66
C ILE A 131 -16.41 5.81 -10.49
N VAL A 132 -15.83 5.79 -9.29
CA VAL A 132 -16.55 5.47 -8.04
C VAL A 132 -16.47 6.66 -7.10
N VAL A 133 -17.62 7.23 -6.77
CA VAL A 133 -17.72 8.27 -5.73
C VAL A 133 -17.92 7.59 -4.38
N ILE A 134 -17.00 7.77 -3.47
CA ILE A 134 -17.08 7.20 -2.11
C ILE A 134 -17.99 8.10 -1.27
N ARG A 135 -19.18 7.59 -0.96
CA ARG A 135 -20.22 8.36 -0.24
C ARG A 135 -20.24 8.17 1.26
N GLN A 136 -19.48 7.19 1.79
CA GLN A 136 -19.47 6.83 3.22
C GLN A 136 -18.09 6.44 3.69
N GLY A 137 -17.83 6.57 5.01
CA GLY A 137 -16.55 6.23 5.65
C GLY A 137 -15.51 7.35 5.61
N ALA A 138 -14.28 7.02 6.00
CA ALA A 138 -13.16 7.97 6.12
C ALA A 138 -12.77 8.65 4.81
N LEU A 139 -13.14 8.06 3.67
CA LEU A 139 -12.90 8.59 2.33
C LEU A 139 -14.15 9.21 1.69
N LYS A 140 -15.15 9.58 2.47
CA LYS A 140 -16.34 10.28 1.97
C LYS A 140 -15.91 11.53 1.19
N GLY A 141 -16.35 11.63 -0.07
CA GLY A 141 -16.02 12.73 -0.95
C GLY A 141 -14.87 12.46 -1.92
N PHE A 142 -14.13 11.35 -1.75
CA PHE A 142 -13.13 10.94 -2.72
C PHE A 142 -13.78 10.30 -3.95
N VAL A 143 -13.16 10.55 -5.10
CA VAL A 143 -13.55 9.95 -6.38
C VAL A 143 -12.44 8.98 -6.79
N GLY A 144 -12.75 7.69 -6.81
CA GLY A 144 -11.87 6.66 -7.36
C GLY A 144 -12.07 6.58 -8.88
N ILE A 145 -10.99 6.69 -9.64
CA ILE A 145 -11.00 6.59 -11.11
C ILE A 145 -10.15 5.40 -11.52
N HIS A 146 -10.67 4.58 -12.43
CA HIS A 146 -9.90 3.44 -12.94
C HIS A 146 -8.69 3.93 -13.75
N PRO A 147 -7.46 3.42 -13.49
CA PRO A 147 -6.23 3.92 -14.15
C PRO A 147 -6.22 3.77 -15.67
N ASN A 148 -7.02 2.87 -16.23
CA ASN A 148 -7.16 2.67 -17.68
C ASN A 148 -8.35 3.43 -18.29
N TRP A 149 -8.96 4.33 -17.53
CA TRP A 149 -10.08 5.09 -18.03
C TRP A 149 -9.62 6.19 -19.01
N SER A 150 -10.06 6.11 -20.23
CA SER A 150 -9.65 6.99 -21.34
C SER A 150 -10.62 8.15 -21.61
N GLY A 151 -11.69 8.25 -20.83
CA GLY A 151 -12.81 9.14 -21.15
C GLY A 151 -12.66 10.59 -20.71
N ILE A 152 -11.75 10.94 -19.80
CA ILE A 152 -11.56 12.31 -19.30
C ILE A 152 -10.05 12.61 -19.17
N ASN A 153 -9.65 13.80 -19.57
CA ASN A 153 -8.28 14.26 -19.39
C ASN A 153 -8.02 14.65 -17.91
N ALA A 154 -6.76 14.74 -17.53
CA ALA A 154 -6.33 15.07 -16.17
C ALA A 154 -6.89 16.42 -15.66
N GLU A 155 -7.18 17.36 -16.56
CA GLU A 155 -7.76 18.67 -16.23
C GLU A 155 -9.22 18.58 -15.81
N SER A 156 -10.01 17.74 -16.49
CA SER A 156 -11.40 17.48 -16.11
C SER A 156 -11.51 16.76 -14.78
N ILE A 157 -10.56 15.88 -14.47
CA ILE A 157 -10.44 15.22 -13.17
C ILE A 157 -10.07 16.23 -12.08
N ARG A 158 -9.12 17.14 -12.35
CA ARG A 158 -8.77 18.22 -11.44
C ARG A 158 -9.93 19.14 -11.14
N SER A 159 -10.72 19.53 -12.13
CA SER A 159 -11.90 20.40 -11.92
C SER A 159 -13.01 19.70 -11.12
N LEU A 160 -13.20 18.40 -11.30
CA LEU A 160 -14.12 17.59 -10.49
C LEU A 160 -13.60 17.39 -9.05
N CYS A 161 -12.29 17.25 -8.86
CA CYS A 161 -11.68 17.11 -7.55
C CYS A 161 -11.56 18.44 -6.79
N LEU A 162 -11.39 19.57 -7.47
CA LEU A 162 -11.37 20.91 -6.86
C LEU A 162 -12.74 21.35 -6.31
N SER A 163 -13.83 20.76 -6.78
CA SER A 163 -15.16 20.95 -6.18
C SER A 163 -15.41 20.09 -4.94
N THR A 164 -14.55 19.11 -4.69
CA THR A 164 -14.58 18.22 -3.52
C THR A 164 -13.29 18.44 -2.73
N TYR A 165 -13.40 18.98 -1.53
CA TYR A 165 -12.31 19.25 -0.59
C TYR A 165 -11.28 18.11 -0.56
N LEU A 166 -10.13 18.35 -1.18
CA LEU A 166 -8.92 17.57 -0.91
C LEU A 166 -8.33 18.11 0.39
N PRO A 167 -8.08 17.30 1.42
CA PRO A 167 -7.34 17.76 2.59
C PRO A 167 -6.00 18.36 2.14
N GLU A 168 -5.59 19.47 2.74
CA GLU A 168 -4.33 20.19 2.42
C GLU A 168 -3.09 19.27 2.45
N GLU A 169 -3.14 18.18 3.19
CA GLU A 169 -2.08 17.17 3.26
C GLU A 169 -1.85 16.44 1.94
N VAL A 170 -2.86 16.28 1.09
CA VAL A 170 -2.72 15.65 -0.23
C VAL A 170 -2.11 16.62 -1.23
N MET A 171 -2.33 17.93 -1.06
CA MET A 171 -1.71 18.95 -1.90
C MET A 171 -0.20 19.06 -1.67
N LYS A 172 0.28 18.87 -0.45
CA LYS A 172 1.72 18.87 -0.10
C LYS A 172 2.51 17.71 -0.70
N LEU A 173 1.86 16.68 -1.21
CA LEU A 173 2.53 15.57 -1.91
C LEU A 173 3.04 15.95 -3.31
N ASN A 174 2.47 16.98 -3.94
CA ASN A 174 2.96 17.50 -5.21
C ASN A 174 4.30 18.24 -5.06
N ASP A 175 4.61 18.75 -3.85
CA ASP A 175 5.87 19.45 -3.56
C ASP A 175 7.02 18.48 -3.22
N ILE A 176 6.70 17.17 -3.07
CA ILE A 176 7.69 16.11 -2.80
C ILE A 176 7.98 15.28 -4.09
N ALA A 177 7.26 15.58 -5.17
CA ALA A 177 7.41 14.88 -6.46
C ALA A 177 8.55 15.46 -7.34
#